data_66c54b420ad9f4c0f7d65baa24bcb87a
#
_entry.id   66c54b420ad9f4c0f7d65baa24bcb87a
#
_cell.length_a   1.000
_cell.length_b   1.000
_cell.length_c   1.000
_cell.angle_alpha   90.00
_cell.angle_beta   90.00
_cell.angle_gamma   90.00
#
_symmetry.space_group_name_H-M   'P 1'
#
loop_
_entity.id
_entity.type
_entity.pdbx_description
1 polymer ?
#
loop_
_entity_poly.entity_id
_entity_poly.type
_entity_poly.pdbx_seq_one_letter_code
_entity_poly.pdbx_strand_id
1 'polypeptide(L)'
;MSNMREQLLAKTAGIRATSSINGDEVKRSTRTQTAPGLAGALAVAQLRVQELESTGAASKLVVSDVVPNPWQPRRVFNEAKLSELAESIREVGLMQPIVVRRSEENYQIVAGERRWRAHKMVGFDTINAVVVECSDADMAVLALVENVSRDDLSDYEVATSIRQTEKEFPDRKRMAEALGMSRSGLYQFLSFENLPDFIRKDLDIQPRLLGGTAAQAIVTAIKKHGNGGLTAALELWPLVVKGDMDQGKVAAAIKALATRQTTTANSASERSIDKFFSGKEHAGSITKDISGITVKIKSGVLTDVQETQIRELISQMFHAQPKAS
;
A
#
# COMPACT_ATOMS: atom_id res chain seq x y z
N MET A 1 47.09 8.52 4.14
CA MET A 1 45.72 8.84 4.56
C MET A 1 44.78 7.68 4.23
N SER A 2 44.93 6.56 4.96
CA SER A 2 44.20 5.32 4.71
C SER A 2 43.88 4.60 6.02
N ASN A 3 43.30 5.26 7.02
CA ASN A 3 43.11 4.60 8.32
C ASN A 3 41.73 4.80 8.97
N MET A 4 40.87 5.60 8.39
CA MET A 4 39.56 5.87 9.00
C MET A 4 38.45 4.90 8.53
N ARG A 5 38.61 4.37 7.31
CA ARG A 5 37.67 3.44 6.72
C ARG A 5 37.80 2.00 7.27
N GLU A 6 39.04 1.60 7.60
CA GLU A 6 39.33 0.31 8.25
C GLU A 6 38.93 0.27 9.72
N GLN A 7 39.02 1.39 10.44
CA GLN A 7 38.58 1.45 11.84
C GLN A 7 37.07 1.43 12.01
N LEU A 8 36.31 1.92 11.05
CA LEU A 8 34.85 1.82 11.03
C LEU A 8 34.35 0.40 10.71
N LEU A 9 35.06 -0.31 9.83
CA LEU A 9 34.73 -1.72 9.50
C LEU A 9 35.07 -2.68 10.66
N ALA A 10 36.11 -2.39 11.45
CA ALA A 10 36.46 -3.20 12.59
C ALA A 10 35.51 -3.04 13.79
N LYS A 11 34.86 -1.89 13.94
CA LYS A 11 33.87 -1.65 15.01
C LYS A 11 32.48 -2.27 14.74
N THR A 12 32.13 -2.60 13.49
CA THR A 12 30.87 -3.22 13.13
C THR A 12 30.91 -4.74 13.06
N ALA A 13 32.11 -5.37 13.10
CA ALA A 13 32.26 -6.84 13.03
C ALA A 13 31.95 -7.59 14.35
N GLY A 14 31.65 -6.88 15.44
CA GLY A 14 31.48 -7.47 16.78
C GLY A 14 30.04 -7.69 17.27
N ILE A 15 29.01 -7.35 16.48
CA ILE A 15 27.62 -7.54 16.92
C ILE A 15 27.03 -8.79 16.25
N ARG A 16 27.44 -9.96 16.76
CA ARG A 16 26.68 -11.21 16.59
C ARG A 16 25.65 -11.28 17.71
N ALA A 17 24.37 -11.30 17.31
CA ALA A 17 23.26 -11.59 18.21
C ALA A 17 23.41 -13.00 18.77
N THR A 18 23.60 -13.11 20.09
CA THR A 18 23.42 -14.37 20.83
C THR A 18 21.95 -14.59 21.06
N SER A 19 21.42 -15.63 20.43
CA SER A 19 20.14 -16.23 20.76
C SER A 19 20.32 -17.17 21.95
N SER A 20 19.53 -17.01 22.95
CA SER A 20 18.77 -17.98 23.74
C SER A 20 18.55 -17.46 25.16
N ILE A 21 17.31 -17.45 25.58
CA ILE A 21 16.81 -18.07 26.82
C ILE A 21 15.27 -17.89 26.89
N ASN A 22 14.63 -19.01 27.10
CA ASN A 22 13.28 -19.39 27.48
C ASN A 22 12.32 -18.38 28.10
N GLY A 23 11.08 -18.42 27.61
CA GLY A 23 9.85 -18.65 28.40
C GLY A 23 9.28 -17.42 29.10
N ASP A 24 8.35 -16.74 28.46
CA ASP A 24 6.98 -16.56 28.94
C ASP A 24 6.16 -15.78 27.89
N GLU A 25 5.03 -16.38 27.53
CA GLU A 25 4.10 -15.85 26.55
C GLU A 25 3.38 -14.61 27.08
N VAL A 26 3.86 -13.44 26.69
CA VAL A 26 3.02 -12.26 26.56
C VAL A 26 2.83 -12.04 25.07
N LYS A 27 1.62 -12.24 24.56
CA LYS A 27 1.20 -11.89 23.20
C LYS A 27 1.49 -10.41 22.95
N ARG A 28 2.71 -10.12 22.53
CA ARG A 28 3.07 -8.81 21.97
C ARG A 28 2.52 -8.79 20.56
N SER A 29 1.59 -7.89 20.32
CA SER A 29 1.13 -7.46 19.03
C SER A 29 2.33 -7.40 18.07
N THR A 30 2.25 -8.10 16.96
CA THR A 30 3.23 -8.11 15.88
C THR A 30 3.51 -6.65 15.48
N ARG A 31 4.66 -6.14 15.91
CA ARG A 31 5.23 -4.91 15.35
C ARG A 31 5.24 -5.08 13.84
N THR A 32 4.44 -4.29 13.16
CA THR A 32 4.60 -4.09 11.72
C THR A 32 6.04 -3.65 11.52
N GLN A 33 6.87 -4.50 10.90
CA GLN A 33 8.26 -4.16 10.61
C GLN A 33 8.19 -3.00 9.61
N THR A 34 8.42 -1.79 10.12
CA THR A 34 8.70 -0.62 9.29
C THR A 34 9.82 -1.03 8.34
N ALA A 35 9.60 -0.88 7.05
CA ALA A 35 10.53 -1.36 6.03
C ALA A 35 11.97 -0.89 6.35
N PRO A 36 13.01 -1.76 6.29
CA PRO A 36 14.37 -1.41 6.66
C PRO A 36 14.95 -0.18 5.94
N GLY A 37 14.32 0.22 4.82
CA GLY A 37 14.67 1.40 4.04
C GLY A 37 14.28 2.74 4.67
N LEU A 38 13.22 2.79 5.48
CA LEU A 38 12.74 4.05 6.08
C LEU A 38 13.72 4.63 7.10
N ALA A 39 14.32 3.78 7.93
CA ALA A 39 15.36 4.22 8.87
C ALA A 39 16.61 4.75 8.15
N GLY A 40 16.97 4.13 7.02
CA GLY A 40 18.07 4.60 6.17
C GLY A 40 17.76 5.93 5.49
N ALA A 41 16.55 6.13 5.00
CA ALA A 41 16.12 7.38 4.37
C ALA A 41 16.08 8.54 5.37
N LEU A 42 15.61 8.29 6.58
CA LEU A 42 15.64 9.27 7.65
C LEU A 42 17.08 9.69 7.96
N ALA A 43 18.00 8.72 8.09
CA ALA A 43 19.40 9.00 8.33
C ALA A 43 20.01 9.84 7.20
N VAL A 44 19.71 9.52 5.93
CA VAL A 44 20.18 10.30 4.77
C VAL A 44 19.56 11.70 4.75
N ALA A 45 18.26 11.83 5.02
CA ALA A 45 17.59 13.13 5.08
C ALA A 45 18.13 13.99 6.24
N GLN A 46 18.35 13.39 7.41
CA GLN A 46 18.94 14.05 8.56
C GLN A 46 20.40 14.48 8.29
N LEU A 47 21.21 13.60 7.66
CA LEU A 47 22.56 13.94 7.23
C LEU A 47 22.55 15.09 6.22
N ARG A 48 21.60 15.10 5.28
CA ARG A 48 21.48 16.19 4.32
C ARG A 48 21.13 17.52 4.97
N VAL A 49 20.17 17.49 5.92
CA VAL A 49 19.82 18.68 6.71
C VAL A 49 21.03 19.14 7.53
N GLN A 50 21.74 18.23 8.19
CA GLN A 50 22.93 18.53 8.97
C GLN A 50 24.09 19.06 8.10
N GLU A 51 24.26 18.52 6.90
CA GLU A 51 25.22 19.02 5.91
C GLU A 51 24.87 20.45 5.48
N LEU A 52 23.59 20.72 5.21
CA LEU A 52 23.08 22.04 4.86
C LEU A 52 23.25 23.03 6.04
N GLU A 53 23.00 22.57 7.28
CA GLU A 53 23.25 23.37 8.50
C GLU A 53 24.73 23.70 8.69
N SER A 54 25.65 22.79 8.31
CA SER A 54 27.09 22.94 8.50
C SER A 54 27.80 23.70 7.39
N THR A 55 27.30 23.65 6.17
CA THR A 55 27.93 24.27 4.97
C THR A 55 27.43 25.68 4.68
N GLY A 56 26.26 26.05 5.18
CA GLY A 56 25.71 27.39 4.98
C GLY A 56 26.15 28.39 6.02
N ALA A 57 26.58 29.58 5.62
CA ALA A 57 26.75 30.68 6.55
C ALA A 57 25.41 31.03 7.19
N ALA A 58 25.33 30.93 8.53
CA ALA A 58 24.11 31.32 9.24
C ALA A 58 23.86 32.82 9.06
N SER A 59 22.69 33.17 8.56
CA SER A 59 22.21 34.54 8.41
C SER A 59 21.14 34.83 9.46
N LYS A 60 21.07 36.06 9.92
CA LYS A 60 19.95 36.52 10.75
C LYS A 60 18.81 36.95 9.84
N LEU A 61 17.65 36.29 9.94
CA LEU A 61 16.43 36.64 9.22
C LEU A 61 15.40 37.23 10.18
N VAL A 62 14.54 38.09 9.68
CA VAL A 62 13.39 38.61 10.43
C VAL A 62 12.36 37.48 10.56
N VAL A 63 11.87 37.23 11.77
CA VAL A 63 10.97 36.10 12.08
C VAL A 63 9.66 36.21 11.29
N SER A 64 9.17 37.44 10.98
CA SER A 64 7.97 37.69 10.20
C SER A 64 8.11 37.28 8.73
N ASP A 65 9.34 37.29 8.18
CA ASP A 65 9.60 36.95 6.79
C ASP A 65 9.74 35.42 6.60
N VAL A 66 9.71 34.68 7.69
CA VAL A 66 9.80 33.21 7.67
C VAL A 66 8.40 32.61 7.77
N VAL A 67 8.04 31.78 6.80
CA VAL A 67 6.74 31.10 6.72
C VAL A 67 6.89 29.59 6.82
N PRO A 68 5.86 28.89 7.36
CA PRO A 68 5.87 27.43 7.45
C PRO A 68 6.00 26.75 6.07
N ASN A 69 6.46 25.50 6.10
CA ASN A 69 6.47 24.63 4.93
C ASN A 69 5.02 24.33 4.48
N PRO A 70 4.60 24.68 3.25
CA PRO A 70 3.24 24.42 2.78
C PRO A 70 2.89 22.92 2.68
N TRP A 71 3.90 22.05 2.53
CA TRP A 71 3.72 20.59 2.47
C TRP A 71 3.86 19.89 3.83
N GLN A 72 4.06 20.64 4.93
CA GLN A 72 4.15 20.04 6.26
C GLN A 72 2.77 19.55 6.73
N PRO A 73 2.56 18.25 6.90
CA PRO A 73 1.26 17.69 7.30
C PRO A 73 0.96 17.97 8.78
N ARG A 74 1.99 18.24 9.59
CA ARG A 74 1.85 18.45 11.02
C ARG A 74 1.32 19.84 11.33
N ARG A 75 0.02 19.92 11.63
CA ARG A 75 -0.62 21.18 12.07
C ARG A 75 -0.76 21.30 13.59
N VAL A 76 -0.70 20.19 14.32
CA VAL A 76 -0.85 20.15 15.77
C VAL A 76 0.49 19.89 16.44
N PHE A 77 0.92 20.80 17.28
CA PHE A 77 2.14 20.71 18.06
C PHE A 77 1.77 20.59 19.55
N ASN A 78 2.53 19.78 20.29
CA ASN A 78 2.35 19.69 21.73
C ASN A 78 2.83 20.99 22.38
N GLU A 79 1.90 21.75 22.92
CA GLU A 79 2.17 23.07 23.50
C GLU A 79 3.12 23.03 24.68
N ALA A 80 3.03 22.01 25.55
CA ALA A 80 3.93 21.86 26.69
C ALA A 80 5.39 21.71 26.21
N LYS A 81 5.62 20.80 25.26
CA LYS A 81 6.97 20.60 24.69
C LYS A 81 7.47 21.80 23.87
N LEU A 82 6.57 22.62 23.34
CA LEU A 82 6.95 23.83 22.62
C LEU A 82 7.32 24.93 23.62
N SER A 83 6.62 25.03 24.74
CA SER A 83 6.93 25.98 25.83
C SER A 83 8.29 25.64 26.48
N GLU A 84 8.56 24.37 26.76
CA GLU A 84 9.89 23.94 27.26
C GLU A 84 11.01 24.37 26.32
N LEU A 85 10.82 24.19 25.01
CA LEU A 85 11.79 24.62 24.01
C LEU A 85 11.93 26.15 23.96
N ALA A 86 10.82 26.87 24.10
CA ALA A 86 10.84 28.33 24.15
C ALA A 86 11.61 28.87 25.37
N GLU A 87 11.42 28.28 26.55
CA GLU A 87 12.22 28.60 27.74
C GLU A 87 13.71 28.35 27.51
N SER A 88 14.07 27.18 26.97
CA SER A 88 15.47 26.87 26.65
C SER A 88 16.05 27.88 25.66
N ILE A 89 15.31 28.29 24.64
CA ILE A 89 15.76 29.31 23.66
C ILE A 89 15.92 30.69 24.35
N ARG A 90 15.08 31.01 25.32
CA ARG A 90 15.21 32.27 26.08
C ARG A 90 16.48 32.32 26.92
N GLU A 91 16.85 31.18 27.53
CA GLU A 91 17.99 31.09 28.43
C GLU A 91 19.34 31.01 27.69
N VAL A 92 19.46 30.13 26.71
CA VAL A 92 20.76 29.83 26.06
C VAL A 92 20.80 30.23 24.58
N GLY A 93 19.71 30.76 24.04
CA GLY A 93 19.64 31.10 22.62
C GLY A 93 19.38 29.88 21.73
N LEU A 94 19.27 30.12 20.42
CA LEU A 94 19.09 29.08 19.42
C LEU A 94 20.42 28.41 19.10
N MET A 95 20.63 27.19 19.62
CA MET A 95 21.88 26.44 19.43
C MET A 95 22.07 25.98 17.98
N GLN A 96 21.01 25.61 17.29
CA GLN A 96 21.01 25.19 15.89
C GLN A 96 20.16 26.14 15.06
N PRO A 97 20.68 26.72 13.96
CA PRO A 97 19.87 27.54 13.05
C PRO A 97 18.72 26.73 12.45
N ILE A 98 17.69 27.41 11.99
CA ILE A 98 16.68 26.80 11.11
C ILE A 98 17.23 26.73 9.69
N VAL A 99 16.69 25.80 8.87
CA VAL A 99 17.01 25.74 7.44
C VAL A 99 15.80 26.28 6.68
N VAL A 100 16.04 27.24 5.79
CA VAL A 100 15.01 27.88 4.98
C VAL A 100 15.43 27.93 3.51
N ARG A 101 14.48 28.02 2.62
CA ARG A 101 14.70 28.38 1.23
C ARG A 101 14.07 29.73 0.90
N ARG A 102 14.60 30.40 -0.07
CA ARG A 102 13.99 31.62 -0.59
C ARG A 102 12.78 31.27 -1.47
N SER A 103 11.67 31.99 -1.25
CA SER A 103 10.45 31.87 -2.05
C SER A 103 9.91 33.28 -2.30
N GLU A 104 9.94 33.74 -3.53
CA GLU A 104 9.51 35.07 -3.94
C GLU A 104 9.89 36.20 -2.93
N GLU A 105 8.96 36.56 -2.06
CA GLU A 105 9.17 37.63 -1.06
C GLU A 105 9.50 37.11 0.36
N ASN A 106 9.41 35.79 0.60
CA ASN A 106 9.53 35.19 1.93
C ASN A 106 10.56 34.05 1.99
N TYR A 107 10.83 33.56 3.19
CA TYR A 107 11.63 32.37 3.43
C TYR A 107 10.75 31.23 3.93
N GLN A 108 10.70 30.11 3.19
CA GLN A 108 9.96 28.93 3.60
C GLN A 108 10.84 27.98 4.40
N ILE A 109 10.31 27.47 5.50
CA ILE A 109 11.04 26.56 6.40
C ILE A 109 11.21 25.20 5.69
N VAL A 110 12.46 24.78 5.52
CA VAL A 110 12.83 23.42 5.08
C VAL A 110 12.92 22.50 6.29
N ALA A 111 13.58 22.96 7.38
CA ALA A 111 13.72 22.22 8.63
C ALA A 111 13.77 23.17 9.82
N GLY A 112 13.28 22.70 10.98
CA GLY A 112 13.34 23.47 12.23
C GLY A 112 12.07 24.24 12.58
N GLU A 113 10.89 23.84 12.09
CA GLU A 113 9.63 24.53 12.37
C GLU A 113 9.33 24.68 13.88
N ARG A 114 9.65 23.65 14.70
CA ARG A 114 9.49 23.76 16.15
C ARG A 114 10.37 24.85 16.75
N ARG A 115 11.61 24.99 16.26
CA ARG A 115 12.56 26.03 16.68
C ARG A 115 12.03 27.42 16.32
N TRP A 116 11.53 27.59 15.11
CA TRP A 116 10.90 28.84 14.67
C TRP A 116 9.66 29.21 15.50
N ARG A 117 8.74 28.25 15.75
CA ARG A 117 7.56 28.49 16.57
C ARG A 117 7.91 28.87 18.00
N ALA A 118 8.86 28.17 18.62
CA ALA A 118 9.35 28.49 19.95
C ALA A 118 10.00 29.87 19.96
N HIS A 119 10.78 30.21 18.95
CA HIS A 119 11.41 31.53 18.80
C HIS A 119 10.38 32.65 18.71
N LYS A 120 9.31 32.43 17.94
CA LYS A 120 8.16 33.34 17.84
C LYS A 120 7.41 33.49 19.18
N MET A 121 7.27 32.40 19.96
CA MET A 121 6.66 32.46 21.31
C MET A 121 7.49 33.28 22.29
N VAL A 122 8.80 33.26 22.17
CA VAL A 122 9.70 34.09 23.00
C VAL A 122 9.59 35.57 22.65
N GLY A 123 9.13 35.90 21.43
CA GLY A 123 8.99 37.28 20.96
C GLY A 123 10.29 37.88 20.40
N PHE A 124 11.21 37.07 19.90
CA PHE A 124 12.42 37.57 19.25
C PHE A 124 12.12 38.02 17.81
N ASP A 125 12.68 39.16 17.41
CA ASP A 125 12.48 39.74 16.08
C ASP A 125 13.26 39.02 14.97
N THR A 126 14.39 38.42 15.32
CA THR A 126 15.29 37.75 14.35
C THR A 126 15.65 36.35 14.77
N ILE A 127 15.85 35.47 13.78
CA ILE A 127 16.22 34.07 13.99
C ILE A 127 17.44 33.71 13.12
N ASN A 128 18.34 32.89 13.68
CA ASN A 128 19.46 32.35 12.92
C ASN A 128 18.95 31.30 11.95
N ALA A 129 19.25 31.45 10.66
CA ALA A 129 18.83 30.58 9.60
C ALA A 129 19.94 30.32 8.58
N VAL A 130 19.95 29.14 8.00
CA VAL A 130 20.76 28.78 6.84
C VAL A 130 19.83 28.81 5.62
N VAL A 131 20.19 29.64 4.63
CA VAL A 131 19.43 29.73 3.37
C VAL A 131 19.99 28.71 2.39
N VAL A 132 19.14 27.84 1.86
CA VAL A 132 19.53 26.78 0.93
C VAL A 132 18.69 26.88 -0.37
N GLU A 133 19.26 26.37 -1.46
CA GLU A 133 18.51 26.12 -2.67
C GLU A 133 17.80 24.77 -2.57
N CYS A 134 16.49 24.79 -2.62
CA CYS A 134 15.65 23.61 -2.50
C CYS A 134 14.41 23.79 -3.39
N SER A 135 14.19 22.85 -4.30
CA SER A 135 12.99 22.86 -5.17
C SER A 135 11.73 22.49 -4.36
N ASP A 136 10.55 22.78 -4.91
CA ASP A 136 9.26 22.38 -4.34
C ASP A 136 9.18 20.86 -4.17
N ALA A 137 9.67 20.12 -5.16
CA ALA A 137 9.75 18.66 -5.10
C ALA A 137 10.62 18.15 -3.96
N ASP A 138 11.78 18.78 -3.73
CA ASP A 138 12.66 18.42 -2.62
C ASP A 138 12.03 18.74 -1.27
N MET A 139 11.39 19.89 -1.14
CA MET A 139 10.66 20.29 0.07
C MET A 139 9.55 19.29 0.42
N ALA A 140 8.71 18.93 -0.57
CA ALA A 140 7.63 17.97 -0.36
C ALA A 140 8.14 16.58 0.02
N VAL A 141 9.22 16.14 -0.63
CA VAL A 141 9.88 14.86 -0.31
C VAL A 141 10.50 14.88 1.09
N LEU A 142 11.19 15.95 1.50
CA LEU A 142 11.73 16.08 2.84
C LEU A 142 10.64 16.07 3.91
N ALA A 143 9.54 16.79 3.69
CA ALA A 143 8.38 16.79 4.58
C ALA A 143 7.74 15.40 4.67
N LEU A 144 7.66 14.67 3.55
CA LEU A 144 7.16 13.29 3.52
C LEU A 144 8.07 12.36 4.32
N VAL A 145 9.40 12.44 4.13
CA VAL A 145 10.37 11.60 4.86
C VAL A 145 10.30 11.86 6.37
N GLU A 146 10.26 13.12 6.80
CA GLU A 146 10.13 13.48 8.21
C GLU A 146 8.85 12.92 8.81
N ASN A 147 7.72 13.02 8.09
CA ASN A 147 6.44 12.52 8.54
C ASN A 147 6.40 10.99 8.61
N VAL A 148 6.85 10.31 7.55
CA VAL A 148 6.82 8.84 7.42
C VAL A 148 7.79 8.15 8.39
N SER A 149 8.87 8.83 8.79
CA SER A 149 9.84 8.30 9.77
C SER A 149 9.35 8.28 11.21
N ARG A 150 8.12 8.74 11.48
CA ARG A 150 7.53 8.68 12.81
C ARG A 150 7.10 7.25 13.14
N ASP A 151 7.55 6.75 14.28
CA ASP A 151 7.30 5.38 14.75
C ASP A 151 5.81 5.08 15.06
N ASP A 152 4.96 6.11 15.10
CA ASP A 152 3.55 6.02 15.50
C ASP A 152 2.58 5.87 14.33
N LEU A 153 3.02 6.06 13.08
CA LEU A 153 2.16 5.97 11.91
C LEU A 153 1.87 4.52 11.50
N SER A 154 0.63 4.31 11.08
CA SER A 154 0.21 3.08 10.40
C SER A 154 0.60 3.10 8.92
N ASP A 155 0.62 1.93 8.27
CA ASP A 155 0.87 1.82 6.83
C ASP A 155 -0.15 2.62 6.00
N TYR A 156 -1.40 2.73 6.46
CA TYR A 156 -2.44 3.53 5.80
C TYR A 156 -2.17 5.04 5.87
N GLU A 157 -1.71 5.55 7.02
CA GLU A 157 -1.35 6.96 7.18
C GLU A 157 -0.12 7.31 6.35
N VAL A 158 0.88 6.40 6.30
CA VAL A 158 2.04 6.51 5.40
C VAL A 158 1.58 6.55 3.93
N ALA A 159 0.69 5.64 3.53
CA ALA A 159 0.15 5.61 2.17
C ALA A 159 -0.59 6.90 1.80
N THR A 160 -1.36 7.45 2.73
CA THR A 160 -2.08 8.72 2.54
C THR A 160 -1.11 9.88 2.33
N SER A 161 -0.03 9.93 3.12
CA SER A 161 1.02 10.95 2.98
C SER A 161 1.77 10.83 1.65
N ILE A 162 2.13 9.62 1.25
CA ILE A 162 2.77 9.32 -0.06
C ILE A 162 1.87 9.78 -1.19
N ARG A 163 0.58 9.46 -1.13
CA ARG A 163 -0.39 9.83 -2.16
C ARG A 163 -0.59 11.33 -2.30
N GLN A 164 -0.64 12.04 -1.18
CA GLN A 164 -0.75 13.49 -1.21
C GLN A 164 0.45 14.12 -1.89
N THR A 165 1.65 13.65 -1.56
CA THR A 165 2.89 14.12 -2.19
C THR A 165 2.95 13.74 -3.68
N GLU A 166 2.50 12.54 -4.07
CA GLU A 166 2.48 12.07 -5.45
C GLU A 166 1.60 12.93 -6.37
N LYS A 167 0.49 13.45 -5.86
CA LYS A 167 -0.41 14.32 -6.64
C LYS A 167 0.27 15.61 -7.09
N GLU A 168 1.15 16.14 -6.26
CA GLU A 168 1.89 17.37 -6.54
C GLU A 168 3.20 17.08 -7.29
N PHE A 169 3.84 15.97 -6.97
CA PHE A 169 5.15 15.55 -7.53
C PHE A 169 5.11 14.09 -7.97
N PRO A 170 4.69 13.79 -9.19
CA PRO A 170 4.41 12.43 -9.67
C PRO A 170 5.68 11.60 -10.00
N ASP A 171 6.85 11.94 -9.48
CA ASP A 171 8.09 11.16 -9.66
C ASP A 171 8.21 10.06 -8.61
N ARG A 172 7.59 8.91 -8.90
CA ARG A 172 7.62 7.71 -8.04
C ARG A 172 9.01 7.15 -7.81
N LYS A 173 9.92 7.30 -8.79
CA LYS A 173 11.29 6.80 -8.65
C LYS A 173 12.02 7.61 -7.58
N ARG A 174 11.99 8.92 -7.71
CA ARG A 174 12.61 9.85 -6.76
C ARG A 174 12.00 9.72 -5.36
N MET A 175 10.67 9.54 -5.28
CA MET A 175 9.97 9.32 -4.02
C MET A 175 10.41 8.01 -3.33
N ALA A 176 10.51 6.90 -4.06
CA ALA A 176 11.00 5.63 -3.52
C ALA A 176 12.45 5.74 -3.03
N GLU A 177 13.32 6.39 -3.80
CA GLU A 177 14.72 6.64 -3.45
C GLU A 177 14.83 7.48 -2.17
N ALA A 178 14.06 8.57 -2.08
CA ALA A 178 14.05 9.46 -0.91
C ALA A 178 13.50 8.80 0.35
N LEU A 179 12.49 7.93 0.21
CA LEU A 179 11.94 7.13 1.30
C LEU A 179 12.82 5.90 1.64
N GLY A 180 13.92 5.68 0.91
CA GLY A 180 14.80 4.53 1.11
C GLY A 180 14.11 3.18 0.90
N MET A 181 13.06 3.14 0.11
CA MET A 181 12.30 1.92 -0.17
C MET A 181 12.44 1.47 -1.61
N SER A 182 12.22 0.18 -1.87
CA SER A 182 12.15 -0.34 -3.23
C SER A 182 10.88 0.19 -3.93
N ARG A 183 10.88 0.19 -5.27
CA ARG A 183 9.67 0.50 -6.04
C ARG A 183 8.49 -0.39 -5.66
N SER A 184 8.73 -1.69 -5.43
CA SER A 184 7.67 -2.60 -4.99
C SER A 184 7.13 -2.24 -3.61
N GLY A 185 7.97 -1.78 -2.68
CA GLY A 185 7.56 -1.23 -1.39
C GLY A 185 6.66 0.00 -1.54
N LEU A 186 7.04 0.94 -2.40
CA LEU A 186 6.19 2.11 -2.70
C LEU A 186 4.82 1.68 -3.25
N TYR A 187 4.79 0.71 -4.19
CA TYR A 187 3.53 0.20 -4.74
C TYR A 187 2.65 -0.52 -3.73
N GLN A 188 3.21 -1.09 -2.67
CA GLN A 188 2.41 -1.64 -1.56
C GLN A 188 1.61 -0.53 -0.87
N PHE A 189 2.23 0.60 -0.56
CA PHE A 189 1.53 1.76 0.00
C PHE A 189 0.52 2.36 -0.98
N LEU A 190 0.88 2.54 -2.24
CA LEU A 190 -0.02 3.04 -3.26
C LEU A 190 -1.22 2.10 -3.54
N SER A 191 -1.12 0.83 -3.15
CA SER A 191 -2.23 -0.12 -3.31
C SER A 191 -3.45 0.22 -2.46
N PHE A 192 -3.30 0.94 -1.35
CA PHE A 192 -4.44 1.36 -0.52
C PHE A 192 -5.47 2.21 -1.29
N GLU A 193 -5.02 2.97 -2.29
CA GLU A 193 -5.92 3.74 -3.15
C GLU A 193 -6.87 2.87 -3.97
N ASN A 194 -6.43 1.67 -4.32
CA ASN A 194 -7.20 0.72 -5.12
C ASN A 194 -8.12 -0.19 -4.28
N LEU A 195 -8.14 0.00 -2.97
CA LEU A 195 -9.09 -0.69 -2.10
C LEU A 195 -10.51 -0.14 -2.32
N PRO A 196 -11.54 -0.99 -2.19
CA PRO A 196 -12.94 -0.57 -2.20
C PRO A 196 -13.23 0.51 -1.15
N ASP A 197 -14.19 1.38 -1.43
CA ASP A 197 -14.54 2.52 -0.58
C ASP A 197 -14.97 2.12 0.84
N PHE A 198 -15.67 0.98 0.98
CA PHE A 198 -16.08 0.50 2.29
C PHE A 198 -14.88 0.13 3.18
N ILE A 199 -13.81 -0.43 2.60
CA ILE A 199 -12.56 -0.72 3.33
C ILE A 199 -11.86 0.58 3.71
N ARG A 200 -11.74 1.53 2.76
CA ARG A 200 -11.06 2.81 3.01
C ARG A 200 -11.74 3.63 4.11
N LYS A 201 -13.08 3.66 4.14
CA LYS A 201 -13.85 4.34 5.20
C LYS A 201 -13.55 3.79 6.59
N ASP A 202 -13.41 2.48 6.73
CA ASP A 202 -13.05 1.88 8.02
C ASP A 202 -11.59 2.15 8.38
N LEU A 203 -10.68 2.19 7.39
CA LEU A 203 -9.28 2.57 7.60
C LEU A 203 -9.13 4.05 7.99
N ASP A 204 -10.00 4.94 7.53
CA ASP A 204 -10.03 6.34 7.98
C ASP A 204 -10.34 6.45 9.48
N ILE A 205 -11.11 5.50 10.04
CA ILE A 205 -11.46 5.44 11.46
C ILE A 205 -10.41 4.64 12.26
N GLN A 206 -9.97 3.52 11.70
CA GLN A 206 -9.04 2.58 12.33
C GLN A 206 -7.87 2.25 11.39
N PRO A 207 -6.88 3.15 11.26
CA PRO A 207 -5.84 3.05 10.23
C PRO A 207 -4.88 1.87 10.40
N ARG A 208 -4.93 1.17 11.55
CA ARG A 208 -4.09 -0.01 11.85
C ARG A 208 -4.72 -1.35 11.51
N LEU A 209 -5.95 -1.37 10.98
CA LEU A 209 -6.64 -2.61 10.59
C LEU A 209 -5.93 -3.38 9.49
N LEU A 210 -5.18 -2.69 8.62
CA LEU A 210 -4.59 -3.30 7.43
C LEU A 210 -3.17 -2.80 7.19
N GLY A 211 -2.24 -3.73 7.01
CA GLY A 211 -0.87 -3.43 6.57
C GLY A 211 -0.74 -3.42 5.05
N GLY A 212 0.32 -2.79 4.53
CA GLY A 212 0.55 -2.58 3.09
C GLY A 212 0.61 -3.87 2.28
N THR A 213 1.24 -4.91 2.81
CA THR A 213 1.31 -6.24 2.16
C THR A 213 -0.08 -6.87 2.01
N ALA A 214 -0.90 -6.79 3.07
CA ALA A 214 -2.26 -7.32 3.04
C ALA A 214 -3.16 -6.50 2.11
N ALA A 215 -3.03 -5.17 2.11
CA ALA A 215 -3.73 -4.28 1.18
C ALA A 215 -3.46 -4.64 -0.28
N GLN A 216 -2.19 -4.80 -0.65
CA GLN A 216 -1.79 -5.21 -2.00
C GLN A 216 -2.34 -6.58 -2.38
N ALA A 217 -2.32 -7.55 -1.46
CA ALA A 217 -2.84 -8.88 -1.70
C ALA A 217 -4.36 -8.87 -1.92
N ILE A 218 -5.11 -8.10 -1.12
CA ILE A 218 -6.57 -7.92 -1.26
C ILE A 218 -6.90 -7.28 -2.61
N VAL A 219 -6.23 -6.18 -2.97
CA VAL A 219 -6.43 -5.51 -4.27
C VAL A 219 -6.17 -6.47 -5.42
N THR A 220 -5.09 -7.25 -5.33
CA THR A 220 -4.74 -8.25 -6.36
C THR A 220 -5.80 -9.34 -6.48
N ALA A 221 -6.32 -9.84 -5.35
CA ALA A 221 -7.37 -10.84 -5.32
C ALA A 221 -8.67 -10.31 -5.92
N ILE A 222 -9.09 -9.08 -5.56
CA ILE A 222 -10.29 -8.44 -6.11
C ILE A 222 -10.14 -8.23 -7.61
N LYS A 223 -9.01 -7.67 -8.07
CA LYS A 223 -8.77 -7.44 -9.52
C LYS A 223 -8.80 -8.74 -10.32
N LYS A 224 -8.24 -9.83 -9.77
CA LYS A 224 -8.21 -11.13 -10.44
C LYS A 224 -9.58 -11.77 -10.61
N HIS A 225 -10.48 -11.59 -9.63
CA HIS A 225 -11.78 -12.24 -9.60
C HIS A 225 -12.95 -11.29 -9.94
N GLY A 226 -12.67 -10.02 -10.25
CA GLY A 226 -13.67 -9.01 -10.66
C GLY A 226 -14.81 -8.86 -9.64
N ASN A 227 -16.06 -8.87 -10.12
CA ASN A 227 -17.24 -8.71 -9.27
C ASN A 227 -17.33 -9.78 -8.17
N GLY A 228 -16.98 -11.04 -8.45
CA GLY A 228 -16.95 -12.10 -7.44
C GLY A 228 -15.96 -11.83 -6.32
N GLY A 229 -14.78 -11.26 -6.66
CA GLY A 229 -13.80 -10.83 -5.69
C GLY A 229 -14.27 -9.66 -4.83
N LEU A 230 -15.00 -8.70 -5.42
CA LEU A 230 -15.57 -7.56 -4.70
C LEU A 230 -16.67 -8.01 -3.72
N THR A 231 -17.57 -8.88 -4.16
CA THR A 231 -18.64 -9.45 -3.32
C THR A 231 -18.04 -10.25 -2.15
N ALA A 232 -17.04 -11.09 -2.42
CA ALA A 232 -16.34 -11.84 -1.38
C ALA A 232 -15.63 -10.92 -0.38
N ALA A 233 -15.01 -9.83 -0.86
CA ALA A 233 -14.38 -8.85 0.02
C ALA A 233 -15.41 -8.16 0.93
N LEU A 234 -16.58 -7.80 0.40
CA LEU A 234 -17.66 -7.17 1.16
C LEU A 234 -18.19 -8.09 2.27
N GLU A 235 -18.29 -9.39 2.00
CA GLU A 235 -18.74 -10.40 2.97
C GLU A 235 -17.71 -10.64 4.08
N LEU A 236 -16.41 -10.67 3.73
CA LEU A 236 -15.34 -11.02 4.66
C LEU A 236 -14.82 -9.84 5.49
N TRP A 237 -14.91 -8.62 4.96
CA TRP A 237 -14.34 -7.45 5.60
C TRP A 237 -14.86 -7.17 7.01
N PRO A 238 -16.18 -7.32 7.32
CA PRO A 238 -16.68 -7.15 8.69
C PRO A 238 -16.02 -8.07 9.72
N LEU A 239 -15.51 -9.23 9.32
CA LEU A 239 -14.79 -10.15 10.22
C LEU A 239 -13.42 -9.59 10.60
N VAL A 240 -12.77 -8.86 9.69
CA VAL A 240 -11.49 -8.18 9.99
C VAL A 240 -11.72 -7.03 10.96
N VAL A 241 -12.75 -6.22 10.71
CA VAL A 241 -13.09 -5.07 11.58
C VAL A 241 -13.42 -5.53 13.01
N LYS A 242 -14.10 -6.68 13.16
CA LYS A 242 -14.41 -7.28 14.47
C LYS A 242 -13.22 -7.99 15.12
N GLY A 243 -12.13 -8.22 14.37
CA GLY A 243 -10.98 -9.00 14.86
C GLY A 243 -11.15 -10.53 14.77
N ASP A 244 -12.23 -11.01 14.14
CA ASP A 244 -12.52 -12.45 13.97
C ASP A 244 -11.67 -13.07 12.85
N MET A 245 -11.09 -12.27 11.97
CA MET A 245 -10.23 -12.70 10.86
C MET A 245 -8.93 -11.89 10.81
N ASP A 246 -7.80 -12.62 10.70
CA ASP A 246 -6.50 -12.00 10.47
C ASP A 246 -6.39 -11.39 9.06
N GLN A 247 -5.88 -10.18 8.97
CA GLN A 247 -5.73 -9.43 7.71
C GLN A 247 -4.95 -10.19 6.63
N GLY A 248 -3.95 -10.98 7.01
CA GLY A 248 -3.13 -11.76 6.07
C GLY A 248 -3.89 -12.91 5.40
N LYS A 249 -5.01 -13.34 5.97
CA LYS A 249 -5.84 -14.45 5.43
C LYS A 249 -6.92 -13.97 4.48
N VAL A 250 -7.24 -12.67 4.47
CA VAL A 250 -8.37 -12.09 3.70
C VAL A 250 -8.24 -12.35 2.21
N ALA A 251 -7.08 -12.11 1.63
CA ALA A 251 -6.86 -12.30 0.19
C ALA A 251 -7.06 -13.77 -0.25
N ALA A 252 -6.62 -14.72 0.56
CA ALA A 252 -6.83 -16.16 0.31
C ALA A 252 -8.31 -16.54 0.44
N ALA A 253 -9.00 -15.98 1.43
CA ALA A 253 -10.43 -16.19 1.64
C ALA A 253 -11.28 -15.59 0.50
N ILE A 254 -10.96 -14.39 0.02
CA ILE A 254 -11.58 -13.77 -1.17
C ILE A 254 -11.44 -14.70 -2.38
N LYS A 255 -10.24 -15.21 -2.65
CA LYS A 255 -10.00 -16.15 -3.74
C LYS A 255 -10.85 -17.42 -3.60
N ALA A 256 -10.91 -18.02 -2.42
CA ALA A 256 -11.67 -19.24 -2.17
C ALA A 256 -13.18 -19.03 -2.37
N LEU A 257 -13.74 -17.95 -1.83
CA LEU A 257 -15.15 -17.60 -1.99
C LEU A 257 -15.52 -17.27 -3.43
N ALA A 258 -14.75 -16.43 -4.10
CA ALA A 258 -14.99 -16.06 -5.48
C ALA A 258 -14.93 -17.27 -6.43
N THR A 259 -14.01 -18.23 -6.16
CA THR A 259 -13.93 -19.47 -6.95
C THR A 259 -15.14 -20.38 -6.69
N ARG A 260 -15.63 -20.47 -5.46
CA ARG A 260 -16.84 -21.26 -5.13
C ARG A 260 -18.08 -20.67 -5.81
N GLN A 261 -18.24 -19.36 -5.81
CA GLN A 261 -19.37 -18.68 -6.47
C GLN A 261 -19.36 -18.91 -7.97
N THR A 262 -18.20 -18.93 -8.63
CA THR A 262 -18.09 -19.27 -10.06
C THR A 262 -18.37 -20.73 -10.34
N THR A 263 -17.97 -21.65 -9.46
CA THR A 263 -18.30 -23.08 -9.62
C THR A 263 -19.78 -23.37 -9.38
N THR A 264 -20.42 -22.72 -8.40
CA THR A 264 -21.87 -22.85 -8.17
C THR A 264 -22.68 -22.18 -9.25
N ALA A 265 -22.28 -21.05 -9.78
CA ALA A 265 -22.93 -20.40 -10.94
C ALA A 265 -22.81 -21.25 -12.21
N ASN A 266 -21.66 -21.91 -12.42
CA ASN A 266 -21.47 -22.83 -13.53
C ASN A 266 -22.16 -24.20 -13.34
N SER A 267 -22.43 -24.62 -12.09
CA SER A 267 -23.16 -25.85 -11.80
C SER A 267 -24.67 -25.66 -11.79
N ALA A 268 -25.14 -24.42 -11.61
CA ALA A 268 -26.57 -24.05 -11.70
C ALA A 268 -27.03 -23.76 -13.15
N SER A 269 -26.13 -23.70 -14.13
CA SER A 269 -26.51 -23.68 -15.54
C SER A 269 -26.85 -25.11 -15.95
N GLU A 270 -28.15 -25.35 -16.02
CA GLU A 270 -28.84 -26.54 -16.44
C GLU A 270 -28.07 -27.48 -17.40
N ARG A 271 -27.19 -28.30 -16.83
CA ARG A 271 -26.65 -29.44 -17.53
C ARG A 271 -27.62 -30.59 -17.33
N SER A 272 -28.54 -30.83 -18.28
CA SER A 272 -29.35 -32.04 -18.27
C SER A 272 -28.57 -33.17 -18.93
N ILE A 273 -28.57 -34.32 -18.28
CA ILE A 273 -27.97 -35.53 -18.83
C ILE A 273 -29.05 -36.61 -18.82
N ASP A 274 -29.56 -36.92 -19.98
CA ASP A 274 -30.51 -38.03 -20.19
C ASP A 274 -29.74 -39.26 -20.64
N LYS A 275 -29.79 -40.31 -19.82
CA LYS A 275 -29.15 -41.59 -20.12
C LYS A 275 -30.16 -42.55 -20.71
N PHE A 276 -29.79 -43.25 -21.79
CA PHE A 276 -30.63 -44.28 -22.38
C PHE A 276 -29.90 -45.64 -22.34
N PHE A 277 -30.69 -46.69 -22.26
CA PHE A 277 -30.26 -48.05 -22.03
C PHE A 277 -30.83 -48.98 -23.10
N SER A 278 -30.05 -49.97 -23.50
CA SER A 278 -30.50 -51.11 -24.31
C SER A 278 -30.55 -52.31 -23.37
N GLY A 279 -31.76 -52.68 -22.93
CA GLY A 279 -31.95 -53.67 -21.89
C GLY A 279 -31.36 -53.21 -20.56
N LYS A 280 -30.40 -53.94 -19.99
CA LYS A 280 -29.69 -53.59 -18.72
C LYS A 280 -28.38 -52.82 -18.94
N GLU A 281 -27.94 -52.65 -20.18
CA GLU A 281 -26.66 -51.98 -20.47
C GLU A 281 -26.85 -50.53 -20.87
N HIS A 282 -25.97 -49.67 -20.39
CA HIS A 282 -25.94 -48.25 -20.74
C HIS A 282 -25.55 -48.08 -22.21
N ALA A 283 -26.51 -47.61 -23.03
CA ALA A 283 -26.39 -47.46 -24.48
C ALA A 283 -25.81 -46.11 -24.90
N GLY A 284 -26.10 -45.03 -24.14
CA GLY A 284 -25.64 -43.71 -24.48
C GLY A 284 -26.20 -42.63 -23.57
N SER A 285 -25.88 -41.37 -23.87
CA SER A 285 -26.39 -40.20 -23.16
C SER A 285 -26.59 -38.99 -24.07
N ILE A 286 -27.57 -38.19 -23.78
CA ILE A 286 -27.74 -36.84 -24.34
C ILE A 286 -27.38 -35.84 -23.23
N THR A 287 -26.39 -35.00 -23.51
CA THR A 287 -26.02 -33.93 -22.59
C THR A 287 -26.35 -32.61 -23.25
N LYS A 288 -27.17 -31.80 -22.59
CA LYS A 288 -27.48 -30.42 -22.97
C LYS A 288 -26.80 -29.50 -21.99
N ASP A 289 -25.99 -28.56 -22.49
CA ASP A 289 -25.38 -27.47 -21.72
C ASP A 289 -25.50 -26.15 -22.49
N ILE A 290 -24.96 -25.07 -21.94
CA ILE A 290 -25.02 -23.73 -22.56
C ILE A 290 -24.33 -23.70 -23.93
N SER A 291 -23.37 -24.57 -24.17
CA SER A 291 -22.58 -24.61 -25.40
C SER A 291 -23.21 -25.43 -26.49
N GLY A 292 -24.17 -26.32 -26.16
CA GLY A 292 -24.85 -27.16 -27.15
C GLY A 292 -25.43 -28.47 -26.62
N ILE A 293 -25.87 -29.28 -27.52
CA ILE A 293 -26.40 -30.63 -27.25
C ILE A 293 -25.39 -31.64 -27.81
N THR A 294 -24.89 -32.49 -26.92
CA THR A 294 -23.99 -33.59 -27.28
C THR A 294 -24.70 -34.92 -27.11
N VAL A 295 -24.79 -35.71 -28.18
CA VAL A 295 -25.31 -37.05 -28.13
C VAL A 295 -24.15 -38.03 -28.24
N LYS A 296 -23.97 -38.90 -27.24
CA LYS A 296 -22.99 -39.97 -27.23
C LYS A 296 -23.67 -41.31 -27.23
N ILE A 297 -23.38 -42.15 -28.21
CA ILE A 297 -23.91 -43.53 -28.34
C ILE A 297 -22.70 -44.46 -28.34
N LYS A 298 -22.76 -45.56 -27.60
CA LYS A 298 -21.69 -46.56 -27.59
C LYS A 298 -21.58 -47.28 -28.93
N SER A 299 -20.34 -47.53 -29.38
CA SER A 299 -20.11 -48.37 -30.57
C SER A 299 -20.70 -49.75 -30.37
N GLY A 300 -21.36 -50.24 -31.42
CA GLY A 300 -21.96 -51.59 -31.43
C GLY A 300 -23.35 -51.72 -30.81
N VAL A 301 -23.93 -50.60 -30.31
CA VAL A 301 -25.30 -50.60 -29.81
C VAL A 301 -26.31 -50.30 -30.94
N LEU A 302 -25.92 -49.59 -31.97
CA LEU A 302 -26.68 -49.32 -33.19
C LEU A 302 -26.30 -50.29 -34.30
N THR A 303 -27.30 -50.67 -35.08
CA THR A 303 -27.10 -51.32 -36.37
C THR A 303 -26.73 -50.28 -37.43
N ASP A 304 -26.07 -50.66 -38.51
CA ASP A 304 -25.68 -49.77 -39.62
C ASP A 304 -26.89 -48.98 -40.19
N VAL A 305 -28.06 -49.65 -40.22
CA VAL A 305 -29.31 -49.04 -40.68
C VAL A 305 -29.77 -47.91 -39.71
N GLN A 306 -29.66 -48.15 -38.39
CA GLN A 306 -30.07 -47.16 -37.39
C GLN A 306 -29.08 -45.97 -37.36
N GLU A 307 -27.78 -46.22 -37.57
CA GLU A 307 -26.80 -45.13 -37.67
C GLU A 307 -27.10 -44.26 -38.91
N THR A 308 -27.42 -44.84 -40.03
CA THR A 308 -27.78 -44.12 -41.26
C THR A 308 -29.02 -43.29 -41.06
N GLN A 309 -30.06 -43.84 -40.40
CA GLN A 309 -31.29 -43.11 -40.08
C GLN A 309 -31.04 -41.88 -39.18
N ILE A 310 -30.17 -42.01 -38.16
CA ILE A 310 -29.80 -40.88 -37.28
C ILE A 310 -29.06 -39.80 -38.09
N ARG A 311 -28.16 -40.17 -38.98
CA ARG A 311 -27.42 -39.24 -39.83
C ARG A 311 -28.36 -38.49 -40.78
N GLU A 312 -29.31 -39.19 -41.37
CA GLU A 312 -30.37 -38.59 -42.22
C GLU A 312 -31.26 -37.63 -41.45
N LEU A 313 -31.69 -38.01 -40.24
CA LEU A 313 -32.52 -37.15 -39.39
C LEU A 313 -31.80 -35.87 -39.02
N ILE A 314 -30.53 -35.96 -38.61
CA ILE A 314 -29.69 -34.80 -38.31
C ILE A 314 -29.52 -33.92 -39.57
N SER A 315 -29.25 -34.53 -40.72
CA SER A 315 -29.11 -33.81 -41.98
C SER A 315 -30.40 -33.06 -42.37
N GLN A 316 -31.57 -33.70 -42.23
CA GLN A 316 -32.88 -33.07 -42.51
C GLN A 316 -33.15 -31.87 -41.58
N MET A 317 -32.77 -31.93 -40.29
CA MET A 317 -32.95 -30.83 -39.33
C MET A 317 -32.16 -29.58 -39.73
N PHE A 318 -30.98 -29.74 -40.33
CA PHE A 318 -30.11 -28.61 -40.68
C PHE A 318 -30.23 -28.15 -42.14
N HIS A 319 -30.83 -28.98 -43.02
CA HIS A 319 -31.05 -28.59 -44.43
C HIS A 319 -32.43 -27.94 -44.66
N ALA A 320 -33.32 -27.96 -43.66
CA ALA A 320 -34.70 -27.46 -43.79
C ALA A 320 -34.88 -25.98 -43.36
N GLN A 321 -33.81 -25.21 -43.15
CA GLN A 321 -33.95 -23.76 -42.91
C GLN A 321 -33.64 -22.96 -44.16
N PRO A 322 -34.64 -22.35 -44.84
CA PRO A 322 -34.39 -21.32 -45.83
C PRO A 322 -33.79 -20.11 -45.12
N LYS A 323 -32.71 -19.57 -45.66
CA LYS A 323 -32.15 -18.27 -45.22
C LYS A 323 -33.27 -17.23 -45.30
N ALA A 324 -33.71 -16.73 -44.17
CA ALA A 324 -34.51 -15.52 -44.13
C ALA A 324 -33.65 -14.36 -44.67
N SER A 325 -34.15 -13.75 -45.71
CA SER A 325 -33.62 -12.57 -46.41
C SER A 325 -33.69 -11.34 -45.53
#